data_1200b1a0e8da9a415bf4efb750a799ea
#
_entry.id   1200b1a0e8da9a415bf4efb750a799ea
#
_cell.length_a   1.000
_cell.length_b   1.000
_cell.length_c   1.000
_cell.angle_alpha   90.00
_cell.angle_beta   90.00
_cell.angle_gamma   90.00
#
_symmetry.space_group_name_H-M   'P 1'
#
loop_
_entity.id
_entity.type
_entity.pdbx_description
1 polymer ?
#
loop_
_entity_poly.entity_id
_entity_poly.type
_entity_poly.pdbx_seq_one_letter_code
_entity_poly.pdbx_strand_id
1 'polypeptide(L)'
;PMAHMVTIEKIKEMREKYDDLAVVCYINSTAEIKTYSDVCVTSSNAVKIVNKLPNKNIFFVPDQNLGSYVATQVEGKNIILNNGFCPRHHIMTKEDVLNAKKEHPDALVAVHPECKPEVLEEADYIGSTSGIIDYIVGNLSSVL
;
A
#
# COMPACT_ATOMS: atom_id res chain seq x y z
N PRO A 1 -5.30 14.42 7.03
CA PRO A 1 -4.94 13.69 5.80
C PRO A 1 -3.77 12.74 6.07
N MET A 2 -3.72 11.60 5.38
CA MET A 2 -2.64 10.61 5.50
C MET A 2 -1.24 11.22 5.39
N ALA A 3 -1.07 12.20 4.51
CA ALA A 3 0.19 12.89 4.29
C ALA A 3 0.86 13.47 5.55
N HIS A 4 0.09 13.74 6.59
CA HIS A 4 0.55 14.29 7.86
C HIS A 4 0.61 13.24 8.98
N MET A 5 0.42 11.95 8.67
CA MET A 5 0.44 10.86 9.66
C MET A 5 1.84 10.26 9.89
N VAL A 6 2.88 10.95 9.45
CA VAL A 6 4.29 10.64 9.75
C VAL A 6 5.02 11.94 10.04
N THR A 7 5.99 11.90 10.96
CA THR A 7 6.80 13.06 11.34
C THR A 7 8.28 12.84 11.00
N ILE A 8 9.03 13.93 10.85
CA ILE A 8 10.48 13.89 10.64
C ILE A 8 11.18 13.26 11.83
N GLU A 9 10.70 13.59 13.05
CA GLU A 9 11.21 13.03 14.29
C GLU A 9 11.12 11.51 14.30
N LYS A 10 9.98 10.96 13.80
CA LYS A 10 9.82 9.51 13.68
C LYS A 10 10.79 8.89 12.69
N ILE A 11 11.03 9.55 11.56
CA ILE A 11 12.02 9.09 10.58
C ILE A 11 13.43 9.08 11.20
N LYS A 12 13.81 10.14 11.92
CA LYS A 12 15.12 10.22 12.59
C LYS A 12 15.27 9.14 13.66
N GLU A 13 14.24 8.94 14.51
CA GLU A 13 14.21 7.86 15.51
C GLU A 13 14.44 6.49 14.87
N MET A 14 13.79 6.22 13.76
CA MET A 14 13.93 4.94 13.06
C MET A 14 15.33 4.76 12.44
N ARG A 15 15.94 5.83 11.93
CA ARG A 15 17.32 5.81 11.43
C ARG A 15 18.35 5.55 12.53
N GLU A 16 18.09 6.04 13.75
CA GLU A 16 18.96 5.74 14.92
C GLU A 16 18.79 4.29 15.39
N LYS A 17 17.59 3.73 15.25
CA LYS A 17 17.25 2.38 15.71
C LYS A 17 17.77 1.27 14.79
N TYR A 18 17.88 1.53 13.49
CA TYR A 18 18.26 0.55 12.47
C TYR A 18 19.41 1.07 11.62
N ASP A 19 20.56 0.40 11.66
CA ASP A 19 21.77 0.82 10.91
C ASP A 19 21.60 0.71 9.39
N ASP A 20 20.90 -0.33 8.92
CA ASP A 20 20.60 -0.56 7.49
C ASP A 20 19.13 -0.26 7.21
N LEU A 21 18.76 1.02 7.24
CA LEU A 21 17.38 1.47 7.00
C LEU A 21 17.25 2.24 5.70
N ALA A 22 16.32 1.84 4.85
CA ALA A 22 15.79 2.71 3.79
C ALA A 22 14.38 3.20 4.17
N VAL A 23 14.16 4.50 4.04
CA VAL A 23 12.85 5.14 4.20
C VAL A 23 12.17 5.21 2.84
N VAL A 24 11.14 4.43 2.66
CA VAL A 24 10.33 4.38 1.44
C VAL A 24 9.06 5.19 1.63
N CYS A 25 8.94 6.26 0.88
CA CYS A 25 7.85 7.21 1.00
C CYS A 25 6.81 7.00 -0.11
N TYR A 26 5.59 6.68 0.26
CA TYR A 26 4.47 6.72 -0.66
C TYR A 26 4.19 8.17 -1.08
N ILE A 27 3.95 8.38 -2.37
CA ILE A 27 3.85 9.72 -2.97
C ILE A 27 2.77 10.61 -2.33
N ASN A 28 1.74 10.01 -1.72
CA ASN A 28 0.69 10.71 -0.98
C ASN A 28 1.18 11.16 0.40
N SER A 29 2.22 11.96 0.40
CA SER A 29 2.95 12.50 1.55
C SER A 29 3.32 13.96 1.30
N THR A 30 3.77 14.66 2.35
CA THR A 30 4.21 16.05 2.21
C THR A 30 5.56 16.13 1.47
N ALA A 31 5.84 17.26 0.82
CA ALA A 31 7.13 17.52 0.20
C ALA A 31 8.28 17.39 1.21
N GLU A 32 8.04 17.88 2.43
CA GLU A 32 9.02 17.84 3.52
C GLU A 32 9.41 16.39 3.88
N ILE A 33 8.44 15.49 4.09
CA ILE A 33 8.71 14.07 4.38
C ILE A 33 9.51 13.42 3.25
N LYS A 34 9.22 13.77 2.00
CA LYS A 34 9.96 13.25 0.83
C LYS A 34 11.44 13.61 0.85
N THR A 35 11.80 14.78 1.39
CA THR A 35 13.22 15.19 1.50
C THR A 35 14.01 14.39 2.53
N TYR A 36 13.32 13.74 3.48
CA TYR A 36 13.92 12.85 4.49
C TYR A 36 13.85 11.36 4.11
N SER A 37 13.31 11.07 2.93
CA SER A 37 13.14 9.70 2.43
C SER A 37 14.21 9.34 1.41
N ASP A 38 14.55 8.05 1.31
CA ASP A 38 15.56 7.56 0.36
C ASP A 38 14.97 7.36 -1.04
N VAL A 39 13.67 7.01 -1.10
CA VAL A 39 12.95 6.83 -2.36
C VAL A 39 11.47 7.11 -2.20
N CYS A 40 10.86 7.64 -3.26
CA CYS A 40 9.40 7.81 -3.35
C CYS A 40 8.81 6.77 -4.28
N VAL A 41 7.65 6.24 -3.89
CA VAL A 41 6.94 5.18 -4.62
C VAL A 41 5.46 5.54 -4.84
N THR A 42 4.86 4.88 -5.82
CA THR A 42 3.41 4.84 -6.02
C THR A 42 2.88 3.44 -5.71
N SER A 43 1.57 3.27 -5.63
CA SER A 43 0.97 1.94 -5.46
C SER A 43 1.31 0.96 -6.61
N SER A 44 1.61 1.48 -7.81
CA SER A 44 1.96 0.65 -8.97
C SER A 44 3.40 0.15 -8.98
N ASN A 45 4.33 0.81 -8.28
CA ASN A 45 5.77 0.49 -8.36
C ASN A 45 6.41 0.15 -7.01
N ALA A 46 5.67 0.26 -5.89
CA ALA A 46 6.21 0.09 -4.54
C ALA A 46 6.89 -1.28 -4.37
N VAL A 47 6.23 -2.37 -4.72
CA VAL A 47 6.77 -3.74 -4.61
C VAL A 47 8.06 -3.87 -5.43
N LYS A 48 8.06 -3.41 -6.68
CA LYS A 48 9.23 -3.50 -7.58
C LYS A 48 10.42 -2.71 -7.04
N ILE A 49 10.19 -1.52 -6.51
CA ILE A 49 11.25 -0.65 -5.97
C ILE A 49 11.79 -1.24 -4.68
N VAL A 50 10.92 -1.62 -3.73
CA VAL A 50 11.36 -2.21 -2.45
C VAL A 50 12.18 -3.48 -2.66
N ASN A 51 11.79 -4.35 -3.59
CA ASN A 51 12.58 -5.54 -3.93
C ASN A 51 14.00 -5.21 -4.43
N LYS A 52 14.20 -4.06 -5.08
CA LYS A 52 15.49 -3.66 -5.64
C LYS A 52 16.39 -2.93 -4.66
N LEU A 53 15.86 -2.44 -3.54
CA LEU A 53 16.68 -1.77 -2.54
C LEU A 53 17.65 -2.77 -1.90
N PRO A 54 18.92 -2.38 -1.67
CA PRO A 54 19.89 -3.27 -1.02
C PRO A 54 19.59 -3.46 0.47
N ASN A 55 18.92 -2.49 1.09
CA ASN A 55 18.62 -2.48 2.52
C ASN A 55 17.71 -3.63 2.95
N LYS A 56 18.01 -4.22 4.09
CA LYS A 56 17.18 -5.24 4.72
C LYS A 56 15.99 -4.62 5.46
N ASN A 57 16.21 -3.50 6.16
CA ASN A 57 15.18 -2.80 6.91
C ASN A 57 14.57 -1.68 6.05
N ILE A 58 13.25 -1.70 5.92
CA ILE A 58 12.50 -0.73 5.13
C ILE A 58 11.45 -0.08 6.05
N PHE A 59 11.58 1.23 6.28
CA PHE A 59 10.53 2.01 6.95
C PHE A 59 9.58 2.57 5.90
N PHE A 60 8.40 1.98 5.80
CA PHE A 60 7.40 2.35 4.80
C PHE A 60 6.45 3.42 5.37
N VAL A 61 6.40 4.58 4.74
CA VAL A 61 5.61 5.73 5.20
C VAL A 61 4.77 6.31 4.07
N PRO A 62 3.65 6.99 4.38
CA PRO A 62 2.96 7.04 5.65
C PRO A 62 1.94 5.91 5.85
N ASP A 63 1.51 5.20 4.79
CA ASP A 63 0.37 4.27 4.77
C ASP A 63 0.75 2.86 5.24
N GLN A 64 0.16 2.44 6.38
CA GLN A 64 0.37 1.10 6.95
C GLN A 64 -0.24 -0.03 6.09
N ASN A 65 -1.36 0.23 5.43
CA ASN A 65 -2.05 -0.80 4.65
C ASN A 65 -1.27 -1.10 3.36
N LEU A 66 -0.85 -0.06 2.62
CA LEU A 66 0.02 -0.25 1.46
C LEU A 66 1.36 -0.89 1.86
N GLY A 67 1.96 -0.44 2.98
CA GLY A 67 3.18 -1.04 3.51
C GLY A 67 2.99 -2.51 3.89
N SER A 68 1.86 -2.87 4.49
CA SER A 68 1.50 -4.25 4.83
C SER A 68 1.34 -5.10 3.56
N TYR A 69 0.68 -4.58 2.54
CA TYR A 69 0.57 -5.26 1.25
C TYR A 69 1.96 -5.49 0.62
N VAL A 70 2.82 -4.46 0.60
CA VAL A 70 4.20 -4.60 0.11
C VAL A 70 4.94 -5.70 0.88
N ALA A 71 4.76 -5.78 2.20
CA ALA A 71 5.39 -6.82 3.03
C ALA A 71 4.98 -8.24 2.63
N THR A 72 3.76 -8.44 2.13
CA THR A 72 3.30 -9.75 1.63
C THR A 72 3.90 -10.12 0.27
N GLN A 73 4.42 -9.15 -0.49
CA GLN A 73 4.90 -9.30 -1.86
C GLN A 73 6.43 -9.35 -1.99
N VAL A 74 7.15 -9.07 -0.90
CA VAL A 74 8.62 -9.03 -0.90
C VAL A 74 9.19 -10.03 0.08
N GLU A 75 10.29 -10.69 -0.29
CA GLU A 75 10.97 -11.66 0.56
C GLU A 75 12.29 -11.09 1.10
N GLY A 76 12.72 -11.57 2.27
CA GLY A 76 14.00 -11.22 2.87
C GLY A 76 14.13 -9.79 3.36
N LYS A 77 13.04 -9.05 3.42
CA LYS A 77 12.97 -7.66 3.91
C LYS A 77 12.20 -7.58 5.22
N ASN A 78 12.65 -6.71 6.11
CA ASN A 78 11.93 -6.33 7.30
C ASN A 78 11.17 -5.02 7.02
N ILE A 79 9.88 -5.12 6.73
CA ILE A 79 9.04 -3.95 6.44
C ILE A 79 8.49 -3.42 7.77
N ILE A 80 8.95 -2.24 8.16
CA ILE A 80 8.54 -1.54 9.37
C ILE A 80 7.44 -0.57 8.96
N LEU A 81 6.26 -0.75 9.55
CA LEU A 81 5.08 0.04 9.22
C LEU A 81 5.01 1.33 10.06
N ASN A 82 4.60 2.41 9.43
CA ASN A 82 4.16 3.61 10.10
C ASN A 82 2.67 3.47 10.46
N ASN A 83 2.22 4.15 11.50
CA ASN A 83 0.81 4.09 11.95
C ASN A 83 -0.04 5.17 11.24
N GLY A 84 0.05 5.25 9.92
CA GLY A 84 -0.76 6.12 9.09
C GLY A 84 -1.62 5.32 8.11
N PHE A 85 -2.70 5.91 7.62
CA PHE A 85 -3.63 5.25 6.70
C PHE A 85 -4.42 6.26 5.85
N CYS A 86 -4.92 5.80 4.71
CA CYS A 86 -5.86 6.55 3.90
C CYS A 86 -7.27 6.42 4.52
N PRO A 87 -7.87 7.51 5.06
CA PRO A 87 -9.19 7.41 5.70
C PRO A 87 -10.29 6.88 4.78
N ARG A 88 -10.19 7.13 3.48
CA ARG A 88 -11.18 6.68 2.49
C ARG A 88 -11.16 5.18 2.27
N HIS A 89 -9.98 4.58 2.22
CA HIS A 89 -9.84 3.14 2.07
C HIS A 89 -9.98 2.39 3.41
N HIS A 90 -9.53 3.01 4.49
CA HIS A 90 -9.51 2.37 5.82
C HIS A 90 -10.91 2.17 6.43
N ILE A 91 -11.93 2.95 6.01
CA ILE A 91 -13.30 2.77 6.49
C ILE A 91 -13.98 1.54 5.88
N MET A 92 -13.52 1.05 4.74
CA MET A 92 -14.08 -0.15 4.11
C MET A 92 -13.81 -1.37 4.98
N THR A 93 -14.81 -2.23 5.10
CA THR A 93 -14.74 -3.45 5.91
C THR A 93 -14.90 -4.70 5.05
N LYS A 94 -14.42 -5.83 5.57
CA LYS A 94 -14.69 -7.14 4.96
C LYS A 94 -16.18 -7.41 4.80
N GLU A 95 -16.98 -6.99 5.79
CA GLU A 95 -18.44 -7.16 5.76
C GLU A 95 -19.09 -6.40 4.60
N ASP A 96 -18.63 -5.18 4.30
CA ASP A 96 -19.12 -4.41 3.15
C ASP A 96 -18.90 -5.18 1.84
N VAL A 97 -17.72 -5.78 1.67
CA VAL A 97 -17.39 -6.60 0.49
C VAL A 97 -18.25 -7.85 0.43
N LEU A 98 -18.41 -8.56 1.55
CA LEU A 98 -19.23 -9.77 1.59
C LEU A 98 -20.72 -9.49 1.30
N ASN A 99 -21.23 -8.35 1.77
CA ASN A 99 -22.60 -7.94 1.46
C ASN A 99 -22.76 -7.60 -0.03
N ALA A 100 -21.81 -6.88 -0.62
CA ALA A 100 -21.80 -6.61 -2.06
C ALA A 100 -21.74 -7.90 -2.90
N LYS A 101 -20.90 -8.87 -2.50
CA LYS A 101 -20.86 -10.20 -3.16
C LYS A 101 -22.17 -10.98 -3.07
N LYS A 102 -22.93 -10.82 -1.98
CA LYS A 102 -24.27 -11.45 -1.85
C LYS A 102 -25.29 -10.82 -2.80
N GLU A 103 -25.22 -9.50 -2.96
CA GLU A 103 -26.11 -8.76 -3.86
C GLU A 103 -25.75 -9.00 -5.34
N HIS A 104 -24.46 -9.21 -5.62
CA HIS A 104 -23.89 -9.38 -6.96
C HIS A 104 -22.98 -10.62 -7.00
N PRO A 105 -23.53 -11.86 -7.02
CA PRO A 105 -22.76 -13.10 -6.90
C PRO A 105 -21.72 -13.32 -8.00
N ASP A 106 -21.96 -12.79 -9.18
CA ASP A 106 -21.08 -12.92 -10.36
C ASP A 106 -20.09 -11.77 -10.51
N ALA A 107 -20.11 -10.78 -9.59
CA ALA A 107 -19.24 -9.62 -9.67
C ALA A 107 -17.82 -9.94 -9.17
N LEU A 108 -16.83 -9.47 -9.93
CA LEU A 108 -15.44 -9.49 -9.51
C LEU A 108 -15.12 -8.30 -8.60
N VAL A 109 -14.31 -8.54 -7.61
CA VAL A 109 -13.89 -7.53 -6.62
C VAL A 109 -12.46 -7.08 -6.88
N ALA A 110 -12.30 -5.85 -7.31
CA ALA A 110 -11.00 -5.20 -7.49
C ALA A 110 -10.75 -4.18 -6.37
N VAL A 111 -9.61 -4.29 -5.70
CA VAL A 111 -9.31 -3.53 -4.49
C VAL A 111 -7.95 -2.82 -4.59
N HIS A 112 -7.92 -1.57 -4.12
CA HIS A 112 -6.67 -0.83 -3.98
C HIS A 112 -5.91 -1.25 -2.71
N PRO A 113 -4.57 -1.40 -2.75
CA PRO A 113 -3.78 -1.90 -1.61
C PRO A 113 -3.70 -0.94 -0.40
N GLU A 114 -4.30 0.25 -0.46
CA GLU A 114 -4.53 1.11 0.71
C GLU A 114 -5.70 0.61 1.60
N CYS A 115 -6.48 -0.37 1.15
CA CYS A 115 -7.49 -1.01 1.97
C CYS A 115 -6.85 -1.92 3.02
N LYS A 116 -7.60 -2.19 4.09
CA LYS A 116 -7.14 -3.09 5.15
C LYS A 116 -6.88 -4.51 4.63
N PRO A 117 -5.94 -5.27 5.25
CA PRO A 117 -5.64 -6.64 4.84
C PRO A 117 -6.87 -7.54 4.73
N GLU A 118 -7.81 -7.44 5.66
CA GLU A 118 -9.06 -8.22 5.67
C GLU A 118 -9.97 -7.95 4.46
N VAL A 119 -9.86 -6.76 3.86
CA VAL A 119 -10.57 -6.40 2.61
C VAL A 119 -9.83 -6.96 1.41
N LEU A 120 -8.49 -6.91 1.43
CA LEU A 120 -7.65 -7.47 0.36
C LEU A 120 -7.83 -9.00 0.23
N GLU A 121 -8.08 -9.71 1.33
CA GLU A 121 -8.34 -11.16 1.33
C GLU A 121 -9.59 -11.54 0.50
N GLU A 122 -10.55 -10.63 0.37
CA GLU A 122 -11.78 -10.85 -0.38
C GLU A 122 -11.68 -10.44 -1.86
N ALA A 123 -10.55 -9.90 -2.29
CA ALA A 123 -10.36 -9.37 -3.64
C ALA A 123 -10.00 -10.46 -4.66
N ASP A 124 -10.58 -10.36 -5.85
CA ASP A 124 -10.16 -11.12 -7.02
C ASP A 124 -8.94 -10.47 -7.69
N TYR A 125 -8.78 -9.16 -7.51
CA TYR A 125 -7.64 -8.40 -7.99
C TYR A 125 -7.23 -7.31 -6.99
N ILE A 126 -5.93 -7.19 -6.75
CA ILE A 126 -5.35 -6.12 -5.93
C ILE A 126 -4.37 -5.34 -6.81
N GLY A 127 -4.58 -4.03 -6.92
CA GLY A 127 -3.71 -3.20 -7.76
C GLY A 127 -3.90 -1.71 -7.59
N SER A 128 -3.01 -0.96 -8.24
CA SER A 128 -3.10 0.50 -8.33
C SER A 128 -4.36 0.93 -9.10
N THR A 129 -4.67 2.23 -9.04
CA THR A 129 -5.80 2.79 -9.80
C THR A 129 -5.74 2.43 -11.29
N SER A 130 -4.58 2.57 -11.93
CA SER A 130 -4.41 2.17 -13.33
C SER A 130 -4.54 0.66 -13.53
N GLY A 131 -3.95 -0.13 -12.63
CA GLY A 131 -4.07 -1.59 -12.68
C GLY A 131 -5.53 -2.07 -12.53
N ILE A 132 -6.33 -1.43 -11.66
CA ILE A 132 -7.76 -1.73 -11.54
C ILE A 132 -8.50 -1.41 -12.83
N ILE A 133 -8.21 -0.27 -13.47
CA ILE A 133 -8.81 0.11 -14.76
C ILE A 133 -8.48 -0.95 -15.81
N ASP A 134 -7.21 -1.32 -15.95
CA ASP A 134 -6.76 -2.33 -16.93
C ASP A 134 -7.42 -3.69 -16.66
N TYR A 135 -7.54 -4.09 -15.40
CA TYR A 135 -8.22 -5.32 -15.00
C TYR A 135 -9.70 -5.31 -15.40
N ILE A 136 -10.40 -4.21 -15.13
CA ILE A 136 -11.83 -4.06 -15.50
C ILE A 136 -12.00 -4.12 -17.02
N VAL A 137 -11.19 -3.35 -17.76
CA VAL A 137 -11.26 -3.32 -19.23
C VAL A 137 -10.96 -4.70 -19.81
N GLY A 138 -9.93 -5.39 -19.30
CA GLY A 138 -9.58 -6.74 -19.73
C GLY A 138 -10.70 -7.76 -19.49
N ASN A 139 -11.42 -7.66 -18.38
CA ASN A 139 -12.54 -8.55 -18.07
C ASN A 139 -13.82 -8.22 -18.87
N LEU A 140 -14.07 -6.93 -19.16
CA LEU A 140 -15.17 -6.54 -20.05
C LEU A 140 -14.97 -7.06 -21.48
N SER A 141 -13.73 -7.11 -21.96
CA SER A 141 -13.41 -7.62 -23.30
C SER A 141 -13.59 -9.14 -23.42
N SER A 142 -13.64 -9.86 -22.31
CA SER A 142 -13.90 -11.32 -22.29
C SER A 142 -15.40 -11.67 -22.26
N VAL A 143 -16.28 -10.68 -22.16
CA VAL A 143 -17.75 -10.82 -22.13
C VAL A 143 -18.37 -10.47 -23.50
N LEU A 144 -17.60 -9.98 -24.44
CA LEU A 144 -17.96 -9.74 -25.82
C LEU A 144 -17.44 -10.88 -26.70
#